data_3fc83f87614abef8d1d05856da691c17
#
_entry.id   3fc83f87614abef8d1d05856da691c17
#
_cell.length_a   1.000
_cell.length_b   1.000
_cell.length_c   1.000
_cell.angle_alpha   90.00
_cell.angle_beta   90.00
_cell.angle_gamma   90.00
#
_symmetry.space_group_name_H-M   'P 1'
#
loop_
_entity.id
_entity.type
_entity.pdbx_description
1 polymer ?
#
loop_
_entity_poly.entity_id
_entity_poly.type
_entity_poly.pdbx_seq_one_letter_code
_entity_poly.pdbx_strand_id
1 'polypeptide(L)'
;QTISICRVMIGFILFIIAYVLYFPLTLINFLLVRNKGYFRDSALTLDKLANREFRALWNKALITENGYHFGNIEETISAVLGHNIQRKTLTKTGKVLVFILTKKHCLDAIIQ
;
A
#
# COMPACT_ATOMS: atom_id res chain seq x y z
N GLN A 1 9.83 -27.91 13.03
CA GLN A 1 10.33 -26.55 13.28
C GLN A 1 11.46 -26.18 12.33
N THR A 2 12.38 -27.11 12.03
CA THR A 2 13.46 -26.87 11.09
C THR A 2 12.93 -26.55 9.68
N ILE A 3 11.91 -27.27 9.23
CA ILE A 3 11.27 -27.06 7.94
C ILE A 3 10.59 -25.67 7.90
N SER A 4 9.96 -25.28 9.01
CA SER A 4 9.32 -23.97 9.13
C SER A 4 10.32 -22.83 9.02
N ILE A 5 11.46 -22.97 9.69
CA ILE A 5 12.55 -21.97 9.63
C ILE A 5 13.12 -21.88 8.21
N CYS A 6 13.32 -23.03 7.54
CA CYS A 6 13.81 -23.05 6.15
C CYS A 6 12.84 -22.33 5.22
N ARG A 7 11.53 -22.52 5.37
CA ARG A 7 10.52 -21.82 4.57
C ARG A 7 10.58 -20.32 4.78
N VAL A 8 10.73 -19.87 6.03
CA VAL A 8 10.84 -18.44 6.33
C VAL A 8 12.10 -17.88 5.70
N MET A 9 13.24 -18.59 5.79
CA MET A 9 14.49 -18.13 5.21
C MET A 9 14.42 -18.06 3.68
N ILE A 10 13.83 -19.08 3.04
CA ILE A 10 13.66 -19.08 1.58
C ILE A 10 12.75 -17.93 1.16
N GLY A 11 11.65 -17.73 1.87
CA GLY A 11 10.74 -16.61 1.60
C GLY A 11 11.43 -15.26 1.75
N PHE A 12 12.25 -15.11 2.79
CA PHE A 12 13.00 -13.88 3.02
C PHE A 12 13.99 -13.61 1.89
N ILE A 13 14.73 -14.64 1.46
CA ILE A 13 15.70 -14.52 0.37
C ILE A 13 15.00 -14.12 -0.93
N LEU A 14 13.88 -14.79 -1.24
CA LEU A 14 13.08 -14.45 -2.43
C LEU A 14 12.55 -13.02 -2.37
N PHE A 15 12.12 -12.59 -1.19
CA PHE A 15 11.64 -11.23 -0.98
C PHE A 15 12.73 -10.19 -1.26
N ILE A 16 13.94 -10.42 -0.75
CA ILE A 16 15.09 -9.52 -0.98
C ILE A 16 15.44 -9.49 -2.47
N ILE A 17 15.50 -10.66 -3.13
CA ILE A 17 15.76 -10.73 -4.55
C ILE A 17 14.73 -9.94 -5.34
N ALA A 18 13.44 -10.08 -5.01
CA ALA A 18 12.38 -9.35 -5.67
C ALA A 18 12.54 -7.84 -5.52
N TYR A 19 12.87 -7.38 -4.32
CA TYR A 19 13.08 -5.94 -4.07
C TYR A 19 14.26 -5.40 -4.87
N VAL A 20 15.38 -6.13 -4.87
CA VAL A 20 16.61 -5.70 -5.57
C VAL A 20 16.35 -5.63 -7.08
N LEU A 21 15.64 -6.62 -7.64
CA LEU A 21 15.35 -6.67 -9.07
C LEU A 21 14.30 -5.67 -9.50
N TYR A 22 13.42 -5.26 -8.59
CA TYR A 22 12.31 -4.36 -8.90
C TYR A 22 12.80 -3.06 -9.55
N PHE A 23 13.82 -2.44 -9.00
CA PHE A 23 14.29 -1.13 -9.46
C PHE A 23 14.88 -1.15 -10.86
N PRO A 24 15.87 -2.04 -11.18
CA PRO A 24 16.41 -2.09 -12.54
C PRO A 24 15.37 -2.54 -13.56
N LEU A 25 14.50 -3.49 -13.19
CA LEU A 25 13.42 -3.93 -14.09
C LEU A 25 12.43 -2.82 -14.38
N THR A 26 12.10 -2.01 -13.38
CA THR A 26 11.22 -0.86 -13.55
C THR A 26 11.82 0.14 -14.54
N LEU A 27 13.10 0.45 -14.38
CA LEU A 27 13.78 1.38 -15.28
C LEU A 27 13.82 0.86 -16.71
N ILE A 28 14.21 -0.41 -16.89
CA ILE A 28 14.27 -1.03 -18.21
C ILE A 28 12.88 -1.04 -18.86
N ASN A 29 11.86 -1.43 -18.11
CA ASN A 29 10.51 -1.48 -18.63
C ASN A 29 9.98 -0.09 -18.99
N PHE A 30 10.30 0.91 -18.20
CA PHE A 30 9.93 2.29 -18.50
C PHE A 30 10.55 2.76 -19.83
N LEU A 31 11.83 2.45 -20.03
CA LEU A 31 12.52 2.82 -21.27
C LEU A 31 11.91 2.15 -22.51
N LEU A 32 11.40 0.92 -22.34
CA LEU A 32 10.73 0.19 -23.43
C LEU A 32 9.35 0.73 -23.73
N VAL A 33 8.59 1.05 -22.70
CA VAL A 33 7.19 1.46 -22.84
C VAL A 33 7.07 2.95 -23.15
N ARG A 34 7.83 3.78 -22.45
CA ARG A 34 7.83 5.26 -22.61
C ARG A 34 6.44 5.88 -22.56
N ASN A 35 5.55 5.27 -21.78
CA ASN A 35 4.17 5.74 -21.64
C ASN A 35 4.10 6.77 -20.51
N LYS A 36 3.44 7.90 -20.77
CA LYS A 36 3.28 8.96 -19.78
C LYS A 36 2.57 8.51 -18.51
N GLY A 37 1.68 7.51 -18.61
CA GLY A 37 0.95 6.97 -17.47
C GLY A 37 1.69 5.88 -16.71
N TYR A 38 2.87 5.47 -17.15
CA TYR A 38 3.58 4.32 -16.57
C TYR A 38 3.87 4.52 -15.08
N PHE A 39 4.47 5.64 -14.72
CA PHE A 39 4.82 5.88 -13.31
C PHE A 39 3.59 6.05 -12.43
N ARG A 40 2.54 6.67 -12.96
CA ARG A 40 1.28 6.80 -12.22
C ARG A 40 0.67 5.42 -11.95
N ASP A 41 0.61 4.57 -12.96
CA ASP A 41 0.05 3.23 -12.84
C ASP A 41 0.87 2.38 -11.89
N SER A 42 2.20 2.48 -11.96
CA SER A 42 3.10 1.77 -11.06
C SER A 42 2.95 2.28 -9.62
N ALA A 43 2.79 3.59 -9.44
CA ALA A 43 2.58 4.16 -8.11
C ALA A 43 1.27 3.67 -7.50
N LEU A 44 0.20 3.56 -8.29
CA LEU A 44 -1.07 2.99 -7.83
C LEU A 44 -0.92 1.54 -7.42
N THR A 45 -0.19 0.76 -8.21
CA THR A 45 0.08 -0.65 -7.90
C THR A 45 0.87 -0.78 -6.60
N LEU A 46 1.91 0.04 -6.42
CA LEU A 46 2.70 0.05 -5.18
C LEU A 46 1.85 0.46 -3.98
N ASP A 47 0.97 1.43 -4.15
CA ASP A 47 0.05 1.87 -3.10
C ASP A 47 -0.86 0.72 -2.66
N LYS A 48 -1.45 0.02 -3.61
CA LYS A 48 -2.30 -1.15 -3.32
C LYS A 48 -1.51 -2.28 -2.67
N LEU A 49 -0.28 -2.52 -3.14
CA LEU A 49 0.60 -3.51 -2.55
C LEU A 49 0.95 -3.14 -1.11
N ALA A 50 1.30 -1.88 -0.87
CA ALA A 50 1.62 -1.40 0.48
C ALA A 50 0.41 -1.48 1.40
N ASN A 51 -0.80 -1.23 0.90
CA ASN A 51 -2.03 -1.42 1.64
C ASN A 51 -2.12 -2.86 2.18
N ARG A 52 -1.85 -3.84 1.33
CA ARG A 52 -1.89 -5.24 1.72
C ARG A 52 -0.71 -5.65 2.58
N GLU A 53 0.52 -5.28 2.17
CA GLU A 53 1.75 -5.74 2.84
C GLU A 53 1.88 -5.20 4.26
N PHE A 54 1.45 -3.98 4.49
CA PHE A 54 1.56 -3.34 5.79
C PHE A 54 0.22 -3.25 6.52
N ARG A 55 -0.74 -4.12 6.18
CA ARG A 55 -2.09 -4.08 6.75
C ARG A 55 -2.12 -4.13 8.27
N ALA A 56 -1.26 -4.95 8.88
CA ALA A 56 -1.23 -5.06 10.33
C ALA A 56 -0.81 -3.75 10.99
N LEU A 57 0.22 -3.10 10.42
CA LEU A 57 0.69 -1.81 10.90
C LEU A 57 -0.37 -0.72 10.70
N TRP A 58 -0.94 -0.64 9.49
CA TRP A 58 -1.94 0.38 9.19
C TRP A 58 -3.20 0.24 10.03
N ASN A 59 -3.69 -0.98 10.20
CA ASN A 59 -4.91 -1.22 10.99
C ASN A 59 -4.71 -0.88 12.46
N LYS A 60 -3.48 -0.99 12.96
CA LYS A 60 -3.19 -0.66 14.34
C LYS A 60 -2.92 0.83 14.53
N ALA A 61 -2.19 1.45 13.60
CA ALA A 61 -1.68 2.81 13.76
C ALA A 61 -2.63 3.90 13.25
N LEU A 62 -3.39 3.63 12.18
CA LEU A 62 -4.12 4.66 11.45
C LEU A 62 -5.62 4.69 11.72
N ILE A 63 -6.19 3.58 12.17
CA ILE A 63 -7.65 3.47 12.37
C ILE A 63 -7.98 2.89 13.73
N THR A 64 -9.21 3.13 14.19
CA THR A 64 -9.73 2.53 15.41
C THR A 64 -10.21 1.10 15.13
N GLU A 65 -10.51 0.33 16.18
CA GLU A 65 -10.94 -1.06 16.05
C GLU A 65 -12.19 -1.24 15.18
N ASN A 66 -13.05 -0.24 15.17
CA ASN A 66 -14.29 -0.27 14.39
C ASN A 66 -14.12 0.33 12.98
N GLY A 67 -12.89 0.64 12.59
CA GLY A 67 -12.61 1.27 11.31
C GLY A 67 -12.69 0.32 10.12
N TYR A 68 -12.68 0.91 8.93
CA TYR A 68 -12.59 0.17 7.69
C TYR A 68 -11.14 -0.30 7.52
N HIS A 69 -10.94 -1.61 7.48
CA HIS A 69 -9.60 -2.20 7.55
C HIS A 69 -8.81 -2.11 6.25
N PHE A 70 -7.50 -1.90 6.41
CA PHE A 70 -6.53 -2.05 5.32
C PHE A 70 -6.31 -3.53 5.02
N GLY A 71 -5.83 -3.82 3.81
CA GLY A 71 -5.42 -5.17 3.45
C GLY A 71 -5.96 -5.66 2.12
N ASN A 72 -6.97 -5.03 1.55
CA ASN A 72 -7.49 -5.40 0.24
C ASN A 72 -6.57 -4.87 -0.85
N ILE A 73 -5.95 -5.76 -1.63
CA ILE A 73 -4.98 -5.38 -2.66
C ILE A 73 -5.62 -4.60 -3.82
N GLU A 74 -6.93 -4.60 -3.91
CA GLU A 74 -7.64 -3.82 -4.94
C GLU A 74 -7.87 -2.37 -4.55
N GLU A 75 -7.58 -2.01 -3.29
CA GLU A 75 -7.77 -0.67 -2.77
C GLU A 75 -6.44 0.02 -2.50
N THR A 76 -6.39 1.34 -2.76
CA THR A 76 -5.24 2.16 -2.38
C THR A 76 -5.34 2.54 -0.90
N ILE A 77 -4.21 2.94 -0.32
CA ILE A 77 -4.19 3.45 1.05
C ILE A 77 -5.10 4.66 1.17
N SER A 78 -5.07 5.55 0.17
CA SER A 78 -5.94 6.74 0.17
C SER A 78 -7.42 6.39 0.17
N ALA A 79 -7.83 5.34 -0.56
CA ALA A 79 -9.22 4.89 -0.57
C ALA A 79 -9.65 4.40 0.80
N VAL A 80 -8.82 3.59 1.47
CA VAL A 80 -9.13 3.09 2.81
C VAL A 80 -9.20 4.24 3.81
N LEU A 81 -8.28 5.20 3.73
CA LEU A 81 -8.34 6.41 4.56
C LEU A 81 -9.64 7.19 4.31
N GLY A 82 -10.06 7.29 3.04
CA GLY A 82 -11.32 7.94 2.69
C GLY A 82 -12.53 7.26 3.34
N HIS A 83 -12.58 5.93 3.33
CA HIS A 83 -13.64 5.19 4.02
C HIS A 83 -13.66 5.51 5.52
N ASN A 84 -12.47 5.62 6.13
CA ASN A 84 -12.37 5.93 7.56
C ASN A 84 -12.72 7.39 7.86
N ILE A 85 -12.50 8.31 6.92
CA ILE A 85 -12.99 9.69 7.05
C ILE A 85 -14.51 9.69 7.15
N GLN A 86 -15.18 8.97 6.27
CA GLN A 86 -16.65 8.89 6.24
C GLN A 86 -17.20 8.25 7.52
N ARG A 87 -16.52 7.25 8.06
CA ARG A 87 -16.91 6.55 9.29
C ARG A 87 -16.47 7.24 10.56
N LYS A 88 -15.61 8.27 10.45
CA LYS A 88 -15.02 8.97 11.60
C LYS A 88 -14.23 8.02 12.50
N THR A 89 -13.48 7.12 11.90
CA THR A 89 -12.73 6.06 12.61
C THR A 89 -11.22 6.20 12.50
N LEU A 90 -10.71 7.38 12.15
CA LEU A 90 -9.27 7.62 12.08
C LEU A 90 -8.69 7.89 13.47
N THR A 91 -7.48 7.37 13.71
CA THR A 91 -6.67 7.76 14.86
C THR A 91 -6.04 9.12 14.59
N LYS A 92 -5.35 9.69 15.61
CA LYS A 92 -4.60 10.94 15.43
C LYS A 92 -3.55 10.80 14.32
N THR A 93 -2.84 9.68 14.29
CA THR A 93 -1.85 9.39 13.24
C THR A 93 -2.51 9.31 11.87
N GLY A 94 -3.66 8.65 11.78
CA GLY A 94 -4.42 8.57 10.54
C GLY A 94 -4.86 9.93 10.05
N LYS A 95 -5.29 10.81 10.96
CA LYS A 95 -5.68 12.18 10.60
C LYS A 95 -4.51 12.99 10.07
N VAL A 96 -3.31 12.82 10.65
CA VAL A 96 -2.09 13.48 10.16
C VAL A 96 -1.78 13.02 8.74
N LEU A 97 -1.86 11.73 8.48
CA LEU A 97 -1.59 11.19 7.15
C LEU A 97 -2.60 11.72 6.13
N VAL A 98 -3.88 11.78 6.49
CA VAL A 98 -4.92 12.36 5.63
C VAL A 98 -4.62 13.83 5.35
N PHE A 99 -4.13 14.58 6.32
CA PHE A 99 -3.74 15.97 6.13
C PHE A 99 -2.64 16.10 5.08
N ILE A 100 -1.63 15.21 5.15
CA ILE A 100 -0.52 15.18 4.18
C ILE A 100 -1.02 14.84 2.77
N LEU A 101 -1.89 13.84 2.65
CA LEU A 101 -2.42 13.38 1.36
C LEU A 101 -3.58 14.21 0.83
N THR A 102 -4.14 15.04 1.65
CA THR A 102 -5.35 15.85 1.51
C THR A 102 -6.62 15.03 1.62
N LYS A 103 -7.59 15.57 2.35
CA LYS A 103 -8.88 14.94 2.59
C LYS A 103 -9.64 14.68 1.28
N LYS A 104 -9.60 15.65 0.38
CA LYS A 104 -10.27 15.52 -0.92
C LYS A 104 -9.71 14.37 -1.73
N HIS A 105 -8.38 14.21 -1.77
CA HIS A 105 -7.73 13.12 -2.48
C HIS A 105 -8.19 11.76 -1.94
N CYS A 106 -8.24 11.61 -0.62
CA CYS A 106 -8.65 10.36 0.00
C CYS A 106 -10.12 10.04 -0.29
N LEU A 107 -11.00 11.01 -0.22
CA LEU A 107 -12.42 10.82 -0.52
C LEU A 107 -12.64 10.50 -2.01
N ASP A 108 -11.93 11.18 -2.90
CA ASP A 108 -12.03 10.93 -4.33
C ASP A 108 -11.51 9.54 -4.70
N ALA A 109 -10.54 9.01 -3.96
CA ALA A 109 -9.97 7.69 -4.20
C ALA A 109 -10.98 6.55 -4.00
N ILE A 110 -12.02 6.76 -3.18
CA ILE A 110 -13.06 5.75 -2.97
C ILE A 110 -13.78 5.44 -4.28
N ILE A 111 -13.93 6.42 -5.14
CA ILE A 111 -14.70 6.32 -6.38
C ILE A 111 -13.90 5.66 -7.49
N GLN A 112 -12.59 5.64 -7.37
CA GLN A 112 -11.70 5.00 -8.35
C GLN A 112 -11.59 3.47 -8.09
#